data_695763df3eda4d52314f8e9a87b3b07f
#
_entry.id   695763df3eda4d52314f8e9a87b3b07f
#
_cell.length_a   1.000
_cell.length_b   1.000
_cell.length_c   1.000
_cell.angle_alpha   90.00
_cell.angle_beta   90.00
_cell.angle_gamma   90.00
#
_symmetry.space_group_name_H-M   'P 1'
#
loop_
_entity.id
_entity.type
_entity.pdbx_description
1 polymer ?
#
loop_
_entity_poly.entity_id
_entity_poly.type
_entity_poly.pdbx_seq_one_letter_code
_entity_poly.pdbx_strand_id
1 'polypeptide(L)'
;QMPWHTVDPFLFCVHHLDDYPKGTANMTPVGSLQGRNIGSDFSNKDGWSMYHGRTVPGFPRHPHRGFETITIARQGIIDHSDSMGATARFGSGDVQWMTAGKGVVHSEMFPLRHQEKKNPTELFQIWLNLPREDKFVEPYFTMFWRDSISVVEVLDEQDRLSTVQVVAGQFDGRSAPAPPPNCSPRFLPTASISSIKIIHGEFF
;
A
#
# COMPACT_ATOMS: atom_id res chain seq x y z
N GLN A 1 -14.37 -4.26 4.75
CA GLN A 1 -13.29 -3.29 4.42
C GLN A 1 -13.68 -1.87 4.88
N MET A 2 -13.90 -1.71 6.14
CA MET A 2 -14.08 -0.38 6.73
C MET A 2 -12.68 0.17 7.06
N PRO A 3 -12.42 1.49 6.91
CA PRO A 3 -11.21 2.07 7.44
C PRO A 3 -11.08 1.73 8.92
N TRP A 4 -9.88 1.37 9.34
CA TRP A 4 -9.60 1.11 10.74
C TRP A 4 -9.62 2.42 11.54
N HIS A 5 -9.99 2.32 12.81
CA HIS A 5 -9.88 3.47 13.70
C HIS A 5 -8.39 3.84 13.85
N THR A 6 -8.07 5.11 13.61
CA THR A 6 -6.71 5.64 13.70
C THR A 6 -6.64 6.78 14.68
N VAL A 7 -5.45 7.02 15.20
CA VAL A 7 -5.12 8.18 16.05
C VAL A 7 -3.99 8.96 15.37
N ASP A 8 -3.91 10.25 15.66
CA ASP A 8 -2.84 11.10 15.11
C ASP A 8 -1.46 10.47 15.38
N PRO A 9 -0.56 10.46 14.42
CA PRO A 9 -0.58 11.10 13.10
C PRO A 9 -1.15 10.24 11.95
N PHE A 10 -1.79 9.11 12.24
CA PHE A 10 -2.42 8.28 11.23
C PHE A 10 -3.78 8.85 10.86
N LEU A 11 -3.93 9.32 9.62
CA LEU A 11 -5.19 9.85 9.10
C LEU A 11 -6.14 8.75 8.63
N PHE A 12 -5.58 7.65 8.17
CA PHE A 12 -6.33 6.59 7.52
C PHE A 12 -5.52 5.29 7.50
N CYS A 13 -6.21 4.18 7.70
CA CYS A 13 -5.66 2.85 7.47
C CYS A 13 -6.78 1.95 6.95
N VAL A 14 -6.53 1.27 5.83
CA VAL A 14 -7.47 0.30 5.26
C VAL A 14 -6.73 -0.95 4.82
N HIS A 15 -7.38 -2.08 4.98
CA HIS A 15 -6.95 -3.38 4.46
C HIS A 15 -7.85 -3.76 3.28
N HIS A 16 -7.26 -3.91 2.11
CA HIS A 16 -7.90 -4.45 0.92
C HIS A 16 -7.52 -5.92 0.78
N LEU A 17 -8.52 -6.76 0.66
CA LEU A 17 -8.36 -8.20 0.40
C LEU A 17 -9.40 -8.59 -0.65
N ASP A 18 -8.92 -8.88 -1.84
CA ASP A 18 -9.74 -9.15 -3.01
C ASP A 18 -9.33 -10.46 -3.69
N ASP A 19 -10.28 -11.37 -3.85
CA ASP A 19 -10.08 -12.64 -4.57
C ASP A 19 -10.46 -12.47 -6.06
N TYR A 20 -9.75 -11.57 -6.75
CA TYR A 20 -10.04 -11.28 -8.16
C TYR A 20 -10.04 -12.53 -9.02
N PRO A 21 -10.97 -12.62 -9.98
CA PRO A 21 -11.03 -13.72 -10.94
C PRO A 21 -9.82 -13.70 -11.89
N LYS A 22 -9.82 -14.61 -12.86
CA LYS A 22 -8.90 -14.56 -14.00
C LYS A 22 -8.98 -13.21 -14.71
N GLY A 23 -7.86 -12.76 -15.24
CA GLY A 23 -7.79 -11.57 -16.08
C GLY A 23 -8.05 -11.89 -17.55
N THR A 24 -8.44 -10.87 -18.30
CA THR A 24 -8.41 -10.90 -19.77
C THR A 24 -7.03 -10.48 -20.29
N ALA A 25 -6.82 -10.52 -21.60
CA ALA A 25 -5.62 -9.96 -22.23
C ALA A 25 -5.41 -8.47 -21.93
N ASN A 26 -6.49 -7.74 -21.61
CA ASN A 26 -6.47 -6.33 -21.22
C ASN A 26 -6.40 -6.14 -19.69
N MET A 27 -6.09 -7.21 -18.93
CA MET A 27 -5.96 -7.18 -17.47
C MET A 27 -7.24 -6.79 -16.72
N THR A 28 -8.40 -6.91 -17.35
CA THR A 28 -9.72 -6.69 -16.77
C THR A 28 -10.25 -8.00 -16.18
N PRO A 29 -11.17 -7.98 -15.19
CA PRO A 29 -11.74 -9.21 -14.65
C PRO A 29 -12.56 -9.98 -15.72
N VAL A 30 -12.36 -11.29 -15.76
CA VAL A 30 -13.25 -12.19 -16.52
C VAL A 30 -14.55 -12.36 -15.72
N GLY A 31 -15.68 -12.16 -16.39
CA GLY A 31 -17.00 -12.34 -15.80
C GLY A 31 -17.89 -11.10 -15.90
N SER A 32 -19.09 -11.23 -15.35
CA SER A 32 -20.08 -10.15 -15.39
C SER A 32 -19.84 -9.12 -14.30
N LEU A 33 -19.87 -7.83 -14.67
CA LEU A 33 -19.88 -6.72 -13.73
C LEU A 33 -21.30 -6.32 -13.32
N GLN A 34 -22.31 -7.07 -13.73
CA GLN A 34 -23.71 -6.78 -13.40
C GLN A 34 -23.95 -6.71 -11.89
N GLY A 35 -24.67 -5.69 -11.46
CA GLY A 35 -24.99 -5.44 -10.05
C GLY A 35 -23.85 -4.80 -9.24
N ARG A 36 -22.76 -4.36 -9.90
CA ARG A 36 -21.72 -3.51 -9.32
C ARG A 36 -21.96 -2.04 -9.67
N ASN A 37 -21.66 -1.15 -8.73
CA ASN A 37 -21.67 0.28 -8.98
C ASN A 37 -20.36 0.74 -9.60
N ILE A 38 -20.17 0.53 -10.91
CA ILE A 38 -18.92 0.78 -11.62
C ILE A 38 -18.49 2.26 -11.50
N GLY A 39 -17.24 2.46 -11.03
CA GLY A 39 -16.67 3.77 -10.69
C GLY A 39 -16.81 4.14 -9.21
N SER A 40 -17.58 3.36 -8.41
CA SER A 40 -17.70 3.49 -6.95
C SER A 40 -18.14 2.15 -6.33
N ASP A 41 -17.48 1.06 -6.71
CA ASP A 41 -17.80 -0.29 -6.24
C ASP A 41 -16.91 -0.68 -5.05
N PHE A 42 -17.48 -0.64 -3.86
CA PHE A 42 -16.88 -1.10 -2.61
C PHE A 42 -17.68 -2.26 -2.00
N SER A 43 -18.45 -2.96 -2.83
CA SER A 43 -19.44 -3.95 -2.39
C SER A 43 -18.82 -5.26 -1.89
N ASN A 44 -17.58 -5.55 -2.24
CA ASN A 44 -16.93 -6.86 -2.05
C ASN A 44 -17.79 -8.02 -2.56
N LYS A 45 -18.61 -7.77 -3.59
CA LYS A 45 -19.42 -8.79 -4.21
C LYS A 45 -18.52 -9.88 -4.80
N ASP A 46 -18.87 -11.13 -4.55
CA ASP A 46 -18.08 -12.30 -4.98
C ASP A 46 -16.63 -12.29 -4.46
N GLY A 47 -16.36 -11.59 -3.35
CA GLY A 47 -15.06 -11.51 -2.69
C GLY A 47 -14.07 -10.49 -3.27
N TRP A 48 -14.52 -9.53 -4.10
CA TRP A 48 -13.68 -8.50 -4.70
C TRP A 48 -14.45 -7.24 -5.08
N SER A 49 -13.76 -6.13 -5.29
CA SER A 49 -14.34 -4.84 -5.65
C SER A 49 -13.61 -4.20 -6.83
N MET A 50 -14.35 -3.43 -7.65
CA MET A 50 -13.76 -2.62 -8.72
C MET A 50 -13.19 -1.29 -8.20
N TYR A 51 -13.60 -0.87 -6.99
CA TYR A 51 -13.30 0.43 -6.43
C TYR A 51 -13.76 1.57 -7.35
N HIS A 52 -12.88 2.47 -7.71
CA HIS A 52 -13.16 3.53 -8.69
C HIS A 52 -12.80 3.13 -10.13
N GLY A 53 -12.23 1.94 -10.32
CA GLY A 53 -11.92 1.41 -11.64
C GLY A 53 -13.16 1.13 -12.47
N ARG A 54 -13.07 1.37 -13.78
CA ARG A 54 -14.17 1.11 -14.73
C ARG A 54 -13.98 -0.15 -15.53
N THR A 55 -12.75 -0.48 -15.85
CA THR A 55 -12.35 -1.67 -16.63
C THR A 55 -11.34 -2.51 -15.87
N VAL A 56 -10.28 -1.91 -15.37
CA VAL A 56 -9.32 -2.51 -14.43
C VAL A 56 -9.67 -2.04 -13.02
N PRO A 57 -9.64 -2.93 -12.00
CA PRO A 57 -9.88 -2.52 -10.62
C PRO A 57 -8.85 -1.52 -10.13
N GLY A 58 -9.17 -0.74 -9.12
CA GLY A 58 -8.25 0.18 -8.47
C GLY A 58 -8.75 1.61 -8.38
N PHE A 59 -7.80 2.53 -8.21
CA PHE A 59 -8.04 3.94 -7.97
C PHE A 59 -7.44 4.76 -9.13
N PRO A 60 -8.26 5.13 -10.14
CA PRO A 60 -7.83 6.01 -11.22
C PRO A 60 -7.37 7.37 -10.69
N ARG A 61 -6.89 8.22 -11.57
CA ARG A 61 -6.31 9.53 -11.27
C ARG A 61 -7.07 10.30 -10.17
N HIS A 62 -6.39 10.56 -9.05
CA HIS A 62 -6.90 11.31 -7.90
C HIS A 62 -5.76 12.07 -7.20
N PRO A 63 -6.06 13.19 -6.46
CA PRO A 63 -5.04 14.02 -5.83
C PRO A 63 -4.82 13.67 -4.36
N HIS A 64 -3.58 13.96 -3.87
CA HIS A 64 -3.23 14.02 -2.45
C HIS A 64 -2.45 15.27 -2.15
N ARG A 65 -2.51 15.76 -0.89
CA ARG A 65 -1.77 16.93 -0.43
C ARG A 65 -1.61 16.93 1.09
N GLY A 66 -0.38 17.27 1.56
CA GLY A 66 -0.10 17.54 2.98
C GLY A 66 -0.02 16.31 3.87
N PHE A 67 0.14 15.11 3.30
CA PHE A 67 0.32 13.85 4.03
C PHE A 67 1.13 12.86 3.19
N GLU A 68 1.43 11.73 3.74
CA GLU A 68 2.10 10.63 3.07
C GLU A 68 1.15 9.46 2.87
N THR A 69 1.33 8.74 1.76
CA THR A 69 0.66 7.47 1.51
C THR A 69 1.68 6.34 1.53
N ILE A 70 1.36 5.29 2.26
CA ILE A 70 2.18 4.08 2.35
C ILE A 70 1.33 2.92 1.89
N THR A 71 1.73 2.30 0.78
CA THR A 71 1.04 1.13 0.22
C THR A 71 1.90 -0.09 0.44
N ILE A 72 1.41 -1.03 1.24
CA ILE A 72 2.07 -2.29 1.56
C ILE A 72 1.39 -3.39 0.74
N ALA A 73 2.01 -3.79 -0.36
CA ALA A 73 1.44 -4.78 -1.28
C ALA A 73 1.85 -6.19 -0.85
N ARG A 74 1.00 -6.87 -0.07
CA ARG A 74 1.28 -8.22 0.43
C ARG A 74 1.13 -9.28 -0.66
N GLN A 75 0.09 -9.15 -1.47
CA GLN A 75 -0.21 -10.09 -2.56
C GLN A 75 -0.76 -9.33 -3.75
N GLY A 76 -0.60 -9.89 -4.95
CA GLY A 76 -1.04 -9.27 -6.19
C GLY A 76 -0.05 -8.24 -6.72
N ILE A 77 -0.54 -7.39 -7.61
CA ILE A 77 0.26 -6.38 -8.33
C ILE A 77 -0.48 -5.06 -8.34
N ILE A 78 0.27 -3.98 -8.14
CA ILE A 78 -0.21 -2.61 -8.21
C ILE A 78 0.61 -1.88 -9.28
N ASP A 79 -0.07 -1.16 -10.16
CA ASP A 79 0.51 -0.22 -11.11
C ASP A 79 0.29 1.20 -10.62
N HIS A 80 1.37 1.89 -10.31
CA HIS A 80 1.38 3.30 -9.93
C HIS A 80 1.89 4.18 -11.07
N SER A 81 1.27 5.34 -11.24
CA SER A 81 1.84 6.46 -12.01
C SER A 81 1.40 7.78 -11.42
N ASP A 82 2.26 8.80 -11.48
CA ASP A 82 2.00 10.10 -10.87
C ASP A 82 2.41 11.32 -11.69
N SER A 83 2.02 12.50 -11.19
CA SER A 83 2.30 13.78 -11.84
C SER A 83 3.76 14.25 -11.75
N MET A 84 4.60 13.55 -10.99
CA MET A 84 6.06 13.78 -10.93
C MET A 84 6.80 13.02 -12.03
N GLY A 85 6.09 12.13 -12.76
CA GLY A 85 6.65 11.22 -13.76
C GLY A 85 7.14 9.90 -13.21
N ALA A 86 6.91 9.61 -11.92
CA ALA A 86 7.22 8.30 -11.36
C ALA A 86 6.21 7.26 -11.84
N THR A 87 6.71 6.09 -12.19
CA THR A 87 5.92 4.90 -12.52
C THR A 87 6.53 3.68 -11.86
N ALA A 88 5.68 2.82 -11.33
CA ALA A 88 6.14 1.56 -10.73
C ALA A 88 5.09 0.47 -10.92
N ARG A 89 5.56 -0.75 -11.12
CA ARG A 89 4.77 -1.98 -10.95
C ARG A 89 5.38 -2.75 -9.80
N PHE A 90 4.62 -2.98 -8.76
CA PHE A 90 5.10 -3.58 -7.53
C PHE A 90 4.05 -4.51 -6.90
N GLY A 91 4.48 -5.36 -5.97
CA GLY A 91 3.61 -6.33 -5.31
C GLY A 91 4.39 -7.34 -4.48
N SER A 92 3.70 -8.35 -3.95
CA SER A 92 4.32 -9.53 -3.31
C SER A 92 5.35 -9.19 -2.22
N GLY A 93 5.05 -8.23 -1.35
CA GLY A 93 5.89 -7.80 -0.23
C GLY A 93 6.60 -6.47 -0.43
N ASP A 94 6.47 -5.84 -1.58
CA ASP A 94 7.00 -4.49 -1.83
C ASP A 94 6.20 -3.43 -1.08
N VAL A 95 6.85 -2.33 -0.75
CA VAL A 95 6.23 -1.17 -0.10
C VAL A 95 6.51 0.08 -0.91
N GLN A 96 5.45 0.79 -1.27
CA GLN A 96 5.52 2.12 -1.86
C GLN A 96 5.34 3.17 -0.77
N TRP A 97 6.18 4.20 -0.79
CA TRP A 97 6.06 5.37 0.08
C TRP A 97 6.06 6.64 -0.76
N MET A 98 4.99 7.40 -0.66
CA MET A 98 4.83 8.63 -1.42
C MET A 98 4.52 9.80 -0.48
N THR A 99 5.38 10.80 -0.47
CA THR A 99 5.13 12.08 0.19
C THR A 99 4.35 12.97 -0.77
N ALA A 100 3.10 13.27 -0.44
CA ALA A 100 2.28 14.15 -1.29
C ALA A 100 2.67 15.64 -1.16
N GLY A 101 3.16 16.06 -0.01
CA GLY A 101 3.67 17.41 0.23
C GLY A 101 2.75 18.50 -0.32
N LYS A 102 3.27 19.40 -1.14
CA LYS A 102 2.49 20.50 -1.75
C LYS A 102 1.42 20.04 -2.76
N GLY A 103 1.42 18.78 -3.14
CA GLY A 103 0.38 18.16 -3.97
C GLY A 103 0.94 17.22 -5.05
N VAL A 104 0.29 16.08 -5.19
CA VAL A 104 0.54 15.09 -6.22
C VAL A 104 -0.79 14.57 -6.75
N VAL A 105 -0.82 14.21 -8.02
CA VAL A 105 -1.94 13.49 -8.64
C VAL A 105 -1.40 12.15 -9.09
N HIS A 106 -2.05 11.05 -8.68
CA HIS A 106 -1.60 9.72 -9.04
C HIS A 106 -2.76 8.76 -9.35
N SER A 107 -2.40 7.58 -9.80
CA SER A 107 -3.31 6.43 -9.94
C SER A 107 -2.65 5.17 -9.42
N GLU A 108 -3.46 4.30 -8.83
CA GLU A 108 -3.07 2.98 -8.34
C GLU A 108 -4.06 1.95 -8.90
N MET A 109 -3.64 1.17 -9.91
CA MET A 109 -4.49 0.19 -10.57
C MET A 109 -4.04 -1.22 -10.22
N PHE A 110 -4.97 -2.16 -10.22
CA PHE A 110 -4.74 -3.57 -9.89
C PHE A 110 -4.88 -4.44 -11.14
N PRO A 111 -3.83 -4.58 -11.97
CA PRO A 111 -3.89 -5.30 -13.23
C PRO A 111 -4.00 -6.81 -13.00
N LEU A 112 -5.03 -7.45 -13.55
CA LEU A 112 -5.27 -8.88 -13.40
C LEU A 112 -4.47 -9.64 -14.48
N ARG A 113 -3.21 -9.93 -14.21
CA ARG A 113 -2.26 -10.47 -15.19
C ARG A 113 -2.43 -11.96 -15.49
N HIS A 114 -2.93 -12.73 -14.52
CA HIS A 114 -3.11 -14.17 -14.72
C HIS A 114 -4.42 -14.44 -15.45
N GLN A 115 -4.32 -15.05 -16.63
CA GLN A 115 -5.46 -15.41 -17.45
C GLN A 115 -5.96 -16.84 -17.18
N GLU A 116 -5.12 -17.68 -16.58
CA GLU A 116 -5.44 -19.10 -16.32
C GLU A 116 -5.82 -19.39 -14.86
N LYS A 117 -5.47 -18.48 -13.94
CA LYS A 117 -5.77 -18.59 -12.51
C LYS A 117 -6.29 -17.27 -11.95
N LYS A 118 -6.82 -17.28 -10.73
CA LYS A 118 -7.22 -16.08 -9.99
C LYS A 118 -6.04 -15.12 -9.79
N ASN A 119 -6.37 -13.85 -9.52
CA ASN A 119 -5.43 -12.77 -9.22
C ASN A 119 -5.70 -12.22 -7.81
N PRO A 120 -5.49 -13.01 -6.75
CA PRO A 120 -5.71 -12.51 -5.40
C PRO A 120 -4.83 -11.29 -5.14
N THR A 121 -5.41 -10.28 -4.52
CA THR A 121 -4.71 -9.02 -4.21
C THR A 121 -4.95 -8.67 -2.75
N GLU A 122 -3.87 -8.41 -2.02
CA GLU A 122 -3.92 -7.99 -0.62
C GLU A 122 -2.96 -6.83 -0.41
N LEU A 123 -3.47 -5.73 0.14
CA LEU A 123 -2.67 -4.57 0.49
C LEU A 123 -3.20 -3.82 1.70
N PHE A 124 -2.31 -3.12 2.37
CA PHE A 124 -2.65 -2.07 3.32
C PHE A 124 -2.34 -0.72 2.71
N GLN A 125 -3.27 0.22 2.90
CA GLN A 125 -3.07 1.64 2.58
C GLN A 125 -3.08 2.42 3.89
N ILE A 126 -2.01 3.15 4.17
CA ILE A 126 -1.86 3.98 5.35
C ILE A 126 -1.62 5.42 4.92
N TRP A 127 -2.33 6.37 5.53
CA TRP A 127 -2.07 7.80 5.35
C TRP A 127 -1.50 8.36 6.64
N LEU A 128 -0.35 9.01 6.50
CA LEU A 128 0.39 9.58 7.61
C LEU A 128 0.41 11.11 7.49
N ASN A 129 -0.13 11.79 8.50
CA ASN A 129 -0.20 13.24 8.51
C ASN A 129 1.21 13.85 8.58
N LEU A 130 1.52 14.79 7.68
CA LEU A 130 2.74 15.56 7.78
C LEU A 130 2.60 16.66 8.85
N PRO A 131 3.67 16.98 9.59
CA PRO A 131 3.73 18.16 10.43
C PRO A 131 3.39 19.43 9.64
N ARG A 132 2.95 20.47 10.32
CA ARG A 132 2.52 21.73 9.69
C ARG A 132 3.59 22.33 8.78
N GLU A 133 4.83 22.31 9.22
CA GLU A 133 6.00 22.83 8.50
C GLU A 133 6.32 22.06 7.22
N ASP A 134 5.97 20.78 7.17
CA ASP A 134 6.29 19.87 6.07
C ASP A 134 5.12 19.64 5.10
N LYS A 135 3.94 20.22 5.35
CA LYS A 135 2.76 20.02 4.51
C LYS A 135 2.92 20.51 3.06
N PHE A 136 3.90 21.38 2.80
CA PHE A 136 4.15 21.97 1.48
C PHE A 136 5.53 21.65 0.92
N VAL A 137 6.19 20.63 1.44
CA VAL A 137 7.46 20.15 0.85
C VAL A 137 7.24 19.61 -0.55
N GLU A 138 8.32 19.50 -1.31
CA GLU A 138 8.27 18.87 -2.64
C GLU A 138 7.75 17.44 -2.53
N PRO A 139 6.82 17.02 -3.39
CA PRO A 139 6.37 15.66 -3.45
C PRO A 139 7.51 14.69 -3.76
N TYR A 140 7.43 13.51 -3.20
CA TYR A 140 8.47 12.51 -3.38
C TYR A 140 7.87 11.10 -3.46
N PHE A 141 8.44 10.25 -4.32
CA PHE A 141 8.05 8.85 -4.48
C PHE A 141 9.26 7.95 -4.26
N THR A 142 9.09 6.88 -3.47
CA THR A 142 10.11 5.85 -3.31
C THR A 142 9.51 4.46 -3.21
N MET A 143 10.30 3.47 -3.60
CA MET A 143 10.00 2.04 -3.45
C MET A 143 10.96 1.40 -2.45
N PHE A 144 10.43 0.66 -1.51
CA PHE A 144 11.16 -0.32 -0.74
C PHE A 144 10.82 -1.69 -1.30
N TRP A 145 11.76 -2.24 -2.07
CA TRP A 145 11.60 -3.56 -2.67
C TRP A 145 11.71 -4.62 -1.56
N ARG A 146 10.88 -5.64 -1.62
CA ARG A 146 10.81 -6.73 -0.63
C ARG A 146 12.19 -7.22 -0.20
N ASP A 147 13.09 -7.42 -1.15
CA ASP A 147 14.41 -8.00 -0.89
C ASP A 147 15.36 -7.02 -0.14
N SER A 148 14.99 -5.74 -0.05
CA SER A 148 15.72 -4.72 0.74
C SER A 148 15.11 -4.49 2.14
N ILE A 149 13.90 -5.01 2.40
CA ILE A 149 13.22 -4.83 3.68
C ILE A 149 13.75 -5.87 4.67
N SER A 150 14.21 -5.41 5.82
CA SER A 150 14.66 -6.31 6.89
C SER A 150 13.49 -7.12 7.43
N VAL A 151 13.67 -8.43 7.55
CA VAL A 151 12.72 -9.36 8.15
C VAL A 151 13.33 -9.95 9.42
N VAL A 152 12.58 -9.96 10.49
CA VAL A 152 12.95 -10.55 11.78
C VAL A 152 11.95 -11.64 12.14
N GLU A 153 12.45 -12.80 12.49
CA GLU A 153 11.63 -13.90 13.03
C GLU A 153 11.57 -13.77 14.55
N VAL A 154 10.38 -13.88 15.10
CA VAL A 154 10.11 -13.77 16.53
C VAL A 154 9.29 -14.97 16.96
N LEU A 155 9.76 -15.69 17.96
CA LEU A 155 9.00 -16.74 18.65
C LEU A 155 8.30 -16.14 19.87
N ASP A 156 7.04 -16.49 20.09
CA ASP A 156 6.36 -16.19 21.34
C ASP A 156 6.64 -17.24 22.43
N GLU A 157 6.03 -17.07 23.60
CA GLU A 157 6.17 -18.01 24.74
C GLU A 157 5.64 -19.42 24.47
N GLN A 158 4.90 -19.62 23.38
CA GLN A 158 4.35 -20.89 22.92
C GLN A 158 5.05 -21.43 21.67
N ASP A 159 6.25 -20.93 21.35
CA ASP A 159 7.04 -21.27 20.16
C ASP A 159 6.32 -21.03 18.83
N ARG A 160 5.33 -20.12 18.79
CA ARG A 160 4.68 -19.73 17.54
C ARG A 160 5.53 -18.69 16.84
N LEU A 161 5.83 -18.95 15.56
CA LEU A 161 6.66 -18.08 14.75
C LEU A 161 5.84 -16.91 14.19
N SER A 162 6.33 -15.69 14.42
CA SER A 162 5.89 -14.47 13.73
C SER A 162 7.03 -13.87 12.94
N THR A 163 6.74 -13.31 11.77
CA THR A 163 7.71 -12.55 10.99
C THR A 163 7.38 -11.07 11.04
N VAL A 164 8.39 -10.24 11.28
CA VAL A 164 8.28 -8.78 11.36
C VAL A 164 9.06 -8.16 10.23
N GLN A 165 8.37 -7.50 9.30
CA GLN A 165 9.00 -6.67 8.27
C GLN A 165 9.18 -5.25 8.78
N VAL A 166 10.43 -4.75 8.80
CA VAL A 166 10.75 -3.42 9.32
C VAL A 166 10.73 -2.41 8.17
N VAL A 167 9.59 -1.74 8.00
CA VAL A 167 9.37 -0.77 6.91
C VAL A 167 9.92 0.61 7.26
N ALA A 168 9.86 1.00 8.53
CA ALA A 168 10.46 2.23 9.05
C ALA A 168 10.96 2.03 10.47
N GLY A 169 12.06 2.71 10.83
CA GLY A 169 12.67 2.62 12.17
C GLY A 169 13.50 1.36 12.37
N GLN A 170 13.45 0.80 13.57
CA GLN A 170 14.25 -0.37 13.97
C GLN A 170 13.42 -1.39 14.75
N PHE A 171 13.81 -2.63 14.65
CA PHE A 171 13.25 -3.72 15.44
C PHE A 171 14.32 -4.80 15.64
N ASP A 172 14.53 -5.21 16.89
CA ASP A 172 15.48 -6.27 17.29
C ASP A 172 16.85 -6.14 16.60
N GLY A 173 17.44 -4.94 16.65
CA GLY A 173 18.73 -4.62 16.05
C GLY A 173 18.75 -4.53 14.51
N ARG A 174 17.63 -4.78 13.84
CA ARG A 174 17.47 -4.60 12.39
C ARG A 174 16.84 -3.25 12.08
N SER A 175 17.38 -2.57 11.09
CA SER A 175 16.87 -1.27 10.60
C SER A 175 16.05 -1.45 9.33
N ALA A 176 15.10 -0.54 9.14
CA ALA A 176 14.44 -0.36 7.85
C ALA A 176 15.44 0.04 6.75
N PRO A 177 15.08 -0.15 5.47
CA PRO A 177 15.88 0.36 4.36
C PRO A 177 16.13 1.87 4.53
N ALA A 178 17.34 2.32 4.22
CA ALA A 178 17.63 3.74 4.21
C ALA A 178 16.80 4.43 3.12
N PRO A 179 16.14 5.56 3.42
CA PRO A 179 15.51 6.34 2.37
C PRO A 179 16.55 6.80 1.36
N PRO A 180 16.18 7.00 0.08
CA PRO A 180 17.10 7.51 -0.91
C PRO A 180 17.72 8.85 -0.49
N PRO A 181 18.96 9.17 -0.94
CA PRO A 181 19.73 10.31 -0.46
C PRO A 181 19.08 11.69 -0.67
N ASN A 182 18.07 11.78 -1.55
CA ASN A 182 17.30 13.01 -1.78
C ASN A 182 16.02 13.08 -0.96
N CYS A 183 15.68 12.04 -0.22
CA CYS A 183 14.62 12.06 0.77
C CYS A 183 15.17 12.78 2.00
N SER A 184 14.66 13.96 2.32
CA SER A 184 15.10 14.66 3.52
C SER A 184 14.91 13.74 4.74
N PRO A 185 15.94 13.53 5.60
CA PRO A 185 15.80 12.75 6.83
C PRO A 185 14.71 13.28 7.78
N ARG A 186 14.11 14.43 7.47
CA ARG A 186 12.99 15.01 8.21
C ARG A 186 11.72 14.18 8.15
N PHE A 187 11.61 13.27 7.16
CA PHE A 187 10.42 12.42 6.91
C PHE A 187 10.52 11.00 7.49
N LEU A 188 11.66 10.59 7.99
CA LEU A 188 11.67 9.49 8.95
C LEU A 188 10.94 9.99 10.20
N PRO A 189 10.02 9.21 10.76
CA PRO A 189 9.08 9.70 11.77
C PRO A 189 9.78 10.57 12.80
N THR A 190 9.48 11.86 12.79
CA THR A 190 9.75 12.71 13.93
C THR A 190 9.15 12.03 15.16
N ALA A 191 9.84 12.04 16.26
CA ALA A 191 9.59 11.52 17.61
C ALA A 191 8.26 10.78 17.97
N SER A 192 7.23 10.86 17.15
CA SER A 192 5.91 10.24 17.40
C SER A 192 5.72 8.86 16.77
N ILE A 193 6.46 8.51 15.71
CA ILE A 193 6.42 7.18 15.08
C ILE A 193 7.83 6.64 15.00
N SER A 194 8.22 5.89 16.00
CA SER A 194 9.55 5.29 16.05
C SER A 194 9.75 4.15 15.05
N SER A 195 8.67 3.53 14.56
CA SER A 195 8.76 2.46 13.57
C SER A 195 7.41 2.11 12.96
N ILE A 196 7.40 1.67 11.69
CA ILE A 196 6.29 0.97 11.04
C ILE A 196 6.74 -0.47 10.82
N LYS A 197 5.96 -1.40 11.34
CA LYS A 197 6.22 -2.84 11.28
C LYS A 197 4.99 -3.57 10.76
N ILE A 198 5.21 -4.55 9.91
CA ILE A 198 4.20 -5.49 9.49
C ILE A 198 4.48 -6.78 10.19
N ILE A 199 3.56 -7.24 11.00
CA ILE A 199 3.68 -8.50 11.73
C ILE A 199 2.81 -9.54 11.05
N HIS A 200 3.43 -10.65 10.68
CA HIS A 200 2.76 -11.84 10.17
C HIS A 200 2.89 -12.93 11.22
N GLY A 201 1.78 -13.45 11.69
CA GLY A 201 1.73 -14.55 12.67
C GLY A 201 0.32 -15.06 12.83
N GLU A 202 0.18 -16.25 13.36
CA GLU A 202 -1.10 -16.77 13.82
C GLU A 202 -1.40 -16.16 15.19
N PHE A 203 -2.15 -15.03 15.18
CA PHE A 203 -2.70 -14.46 16.40
C PHE A 203 -4.06 -15.11 16.67
N PHE A 204 -4.07 -16.13 17.52
CA PHE A 204 -5.27 -16.65 18.20
C PHE A 204 -4.94 -17.07 19.63
#